data_cdb3ee2600ec6b2d7a5d9aa001af0e0c
#
_entry.id   cdb3ee2600ec6b2d7a5d9aa001af0e0c
#
_cell.length_a   1.000
_cell.length_b   1.000
_cell.length_c   1.000
_cell.angle_alpha   90.00
_cell.angle_beta   90.00
_cell.angle_gamma   90.00
#
_symmetry.space_group_name_H-M   'P 1'
#
loop_
_entity.id
_entity.type
_entity.pdbx_description
1 polymer ?
#
loop_
_entity_poly.entity_id
_entity_poly.type
_entity_poly.pdbx_seq_one_letter_code
_entity_poly.pdbx_strand_id
1 'polypeptide(L)'
;MTGLKSKKKKVLLAIGGWNDSEGDKYSRLVNSKASRKTFVSQVVSFLEENNFDGLDLDWEYPKCWQVDCSLGPKEDKQGFTDLIRELHFAFKTKGQHYYPLYKIDFTHLNFLGLLLTAAVSPSNKVTEEAYDVAALDMWLDYVSVMAYDYHGQWDKMTGHVAPMYQHKDDTNQYFNTVKCNQENHLLCNVDVKNFTVDYWLSEGLRPEKLVLGMPMYGQSFTLDSATENGLNAASIGGGTAGQFTRAKVRS
;
A
#
# COMPACT_ATOMS: atom_id res chain seq x y z
N MET A 1 -16.36 -17.70 0.95
CA MET A 1 -16.90 -16.52 0.22
C MET A 1 -18.41 -16.34 0.38
N THR A 2 -19.22 -17.38 0.30
CA THR A 2 -20.68 -17.30 0.40
C THR A 2 -21.22 -16.56 1.64
N GLY A 3 -20.60 -16.75 2.83
CA GLY A 3 -21.03 -16.10 4.05
C GLY A 3 -20.82 -14.58 4.12
N LEU A 4 -19.81 -14.03 3.45
CA LEU A 4 -19.57 -12.57 3.38
C LEU A 4 -20.49 -11.91 2.33
N LYS A 5 -20.66 -12.56 1.20
CA LYS A 5 -21.57 -12.04 0.15
C LYS A 5 -23.03 -12.05 0.58
N SER A 6 -23.45 -13.05 1.39
CA SER A 6 -24.80 -13.05 1.98
C SER A 6 -25.04 -11.85 2.90
N LYS A 7 -23.99 -11.25 3.45
CA LYS A 7 -24.02 -10.00 4.24
C LYS A 7 -23.85 -8.73 3.41
N LYS A 8 -23.96 -8.82 2.08
CA LYS A 8 -23.75 -7.72 1.12
C LYS A 8 -22.36 -7.06 1.22
N LYS A 9 -21.32 -7.84 1.63
CA LYS A 9 -19.95 -7.37 1.64
C LYS A 9 -19.27 -7.64 0.31
N LYS A 10 -18.42 -6.72 -0.12
CA LYS A 10 -17.53 -6.90 -1.27
C LYS A 10 -16.31 -7.71 -0.84
N VAL A 11 -15.86 -8.63 -1.70
CA VAL A 11 -14.71 -9.51 -1.45
C VAL A 11 -13.76 -9.38 -2.63
N LEU A 12 -12.59 -8.81 -2.40
CA LEU A 12 -11.54 -8.66 -3.39
C LEU A 12 -10.50 -9.76 -3.22
N LEU A 13 -9.88 -10.17 -4.32
CA LEU A 13 -8.67 -10.99 -4.32
C LEU A 13 -7.48 -10.05 -4.14
N ALA A 14 -6.65 -10.25 -3.11
CA ALA A 14 -5.38 -9.56 -2.98
C ALA A 14 -4.25 -10.40 -3.59
N ILE A 15 -3.34 -9.72 -4.30
CA ILE A 15 -2.12 -10.33 -4.84
C ILE A 15 -0.92 -9.50 -4.42
N GLY A 16 0.15 -10.17 -4.01
CA GLY A 16 1.36 -9.53 -3.51
C GLY A 16 1.56 -9.75 -2.02
N GLY A 17 1.87 -8.67 -1.32
CA GLY A 17 2.32 -8.67 0.06
C GLY A 17 3.84 -8.77 0.14
N TRP A 18 4.38 -8.51 1.33
CA TRP A 18 5.81 -8.36 1.55
C TRP A 18 6.65 -9.52 0.98
N ASN A 19 6.34 -10.76 1.37
CA ASN A 19 7.13 -11.91 0.93
C ASN A 19 6.95 -12.22 -0.57
N ASP A 20 5.72 -12.02 -1.08
CA ASP A 20 5.43 -12.26 -2.48
C ASP A 20 5.99 -11.17 -3.40
N SER A 21 6.26 -9.98 -2.87
CA SER A 21 6.88 -8.87 -3.59
C SER A 21 8.40 -8.97 -3.72
N GLU A 22 9.03 -9.99 -3.12
CA GLU A 22 10.46 -10.19 -3.21
C GLU A 22 10.90 -10.54 -4.66
N GLY A 23 11.99 -9.92 -5.11
CA GLY A 23 12.57 -10.13 -6.43
C GLY A 23 11.89 -9.37 -7.56
N ASP A 24 12.15 -9.79 -8.80
CA ASP A 24 11.84 -9.04 -10.02
C ASP A 24 10.53 -9.42 -10.72
N LYS A 25 9.74 -10.34 -10.17
CA LYS A 25 8.56 -10.89 -10.87
C LYS A 25 7.53 -9.85 -11.27
N TYR A 26 7.23 -8.91 -10.36
CA TYR A 26 6.29 -7.81 -10.65
C TYR A 26 6.89 -6.80 -11.62
N SER A 27 8.18 -6.51 -11.51
CA SER A 27 8.91 -5.68 -12.47
C SER A 27 8.84 -6.27 -13.88
N ARG A 28 9.11 -7.57 -14.04
CA ARG A 28 8.96 -8.26 -15.34
C ARG A 28 7.52 -8.24 -15.84
N LEU A 29 6.53 -8.33 -14.97
CA LEU A 29 5.13 -8.24 -15.35
C LEU A 29 4.82 -6.83 -15.89
N VAL A 30 5.13 -5.79 -15.13
CA VAL A 30 4.69 -4.43 -15.47
C VAL A 30 5.48 -3.82 -16.64
N ASN A 31 6.74 -4.21 -16.82
CA ASN A 31 7.59 -3.68 -17.88
C ASN A 31 7.42 -4.39 -19.25
N SER A 32 6.58 -5.42 -19.31
CA SER A 32 6.25 -6.12 -20.54
C SER A 32 4.79 -5.94 -20.93
N LYS A 33 4.51 -5.25 -22.04
CA LYS A 33 3.13 -5.09 -22.54
C LYS A 33 2.44 -6.44 -22.80
N ALA A 34 3.19 -7.43 -23.29
CA ALA A 34 2.66 -8.78 -23.53
C ALA A 34 2.28 -9.47 -22.20
N SER A 35 3.14 -9.36 -21.18
CA SER A 35 2.87 -9.92 -19.86
C SER A 35 1.68 -9.24 -19.19
N ARG A 36 1.59 -7.90 -19.23
CA ARG A 36 0.42 -7.17 -18.71
C ARG A 36 -0.87 -7.60 -19.40
N LYS A 37 -0.87 -7.70 -20.74
CA LYS A 37 -2.04 -8.15 -21.50
C LYS A 37 -2.50 -9.55 -21.08
N THR A 38 -1.56 -10.49 -20.95
CA THR A 38 -1.87 -11.87 -20.51
C THR A 38 -2.43 -11.85 -19.09
N PHE A 39 -1.78 -11.14 -18.16
CA PHE A 39 -2.20 -11.02 -16.78
C PHE A 39 -3.62 -10.42 -16.66
N VAL A 40 -3.89 -9.29 -17.32
CA VAL A 40 -5.20 -8.63 -17.31
C VAL A 40 -6.30 -9.57 -17.79
N SER A 41 -6.06 -10.30 -18.89
CA SER A 41 -7.04 -11.26 -19.40
C SER A 41 -7.31 -12.41 -18.43
N GLN A 42 -6.26 -12.97 -17.84
CA GLN A 42 -6.37 -14.11 -16.93
C GLN A 42 -7.01 -13.70 -15.59
N VAL A 43 -6.66 -12.53 -15.05
CA VAL A 43 -7.22 -12.09 -13.77
C VAL A 43 -8.72 -11.79 -13.88
N VAL A 44 -9.17 -11.20 -14.98
CA VAL A 44 -10.62 -10.96 -15.21
C VAL A 44 -11.38 -12.30 -15.19
N SER A 45 -10.93 -13.29 -15.96
CA SER A 45 -11.56 -14.63 -15.99
C SER A 45 -11.54 -15.27 -14.59
N PHE A 46 -10.42 -15.21 -13.89
CA PHE A 46 -10.28 -15.78 -12.55
C PHE A 46 -11.22 -15.14 -11.52
N LEU A 47 -11.36 -13.81 -11.54
CA LEU A 47 -12.25 -13.09 -10.64
C LEU A 47 -13.73 -13.45 -10.89
N GLU A 48 -14.14 -13.55 -12.16
CA GLU A 48 -15.50 -13.95 -12.53
C GLU A 48 -15.79 -15.40 -12.14
N GLU A 49 -14.92 -16.35 -12.51
CA GLU A 49 -15.08 -17.79 -12.21
C GLU A 49 -15.14 -18.07 -10.70
N ASN A 50 -14.37 -17.33 -9.92
CA ASN A 50 -14.32 -17.48 -8.46
C ASN A 50 -15.23 -16.49 -7.72
N ASN A 51 -16.04 -15.72 -8.45
CA ASN A 51 -17.03 -14.82 -7.88
C ASN A 51 -16.45 -13.78 -6.90
N PHE A 52 -15.27 -13.22 -7.19
CA PHE A 52 -14.73 -12.06 -6.50
C PHE A 52 -15.38 -10.77 -6.98
N ASP A 53 -15.37 -9.73 -6.13
CA ASP A 53 -15.90 -8.41 -6.48
C ASP A 53 -14.81 -7.46 -6.99
N GLY A 54 -13.55 -7.89 -7.07
CA GLY A 54 -12.45 -7.08 -7.56
C GLY A 54 -11.08 -7.62 -7.20
N LEU A 55 -10.08 -6.81 -7.46
CA LEU A 55 -8.66 -7.09 -7.24
C LEU A 55 -8.05 -6.01 -6.35
N ASP A 56 -7.20 -6.42 -5.41
CA ASP A 56 -6.33 -5.56 -4.63
C ASP A 56 -4.86 -5.84 -4.98
N LEU A 57 -4.12 -4.81 -5.36
CA LEU A 57 -2.72 -4.90 -5.74
C LEU A 57 -1.86 -4.50 -4.55
N ASP A 58 -1.05 -5.44 -4.05
CA ASP A 58 -0.19 -5.26 -2.89
C ASP A 58 1.28 -5.52 -3.24
N TRP A 59 1.80 -4.80 -4.26
CA TRP A 59 3.21 -4.88 -4.60
C TRP A 59 4.04 -3.92 -3.75
N GLU A 60 4.94 -4.46 -2.95
CA GLU A 60 5.78 -3.72 -2.01
C GLU A 60 7.25 -3.65 -2.44
N TYR A 61 7.67 -2.69 -3.29
CA TYR A 61 6.92 -1.64 -3.99
C TYR A 61 7.46 -1.48 -5.42
N PRO A 62 6.72 -0.86 -6.36
CA PRO A 62 7.28 -0.52 -7.65
C PRO A 62 8.58 0.26 -7.48
N LYS A 63 9.63 -0.11 -8.22
CA LYS A 63 10.98 0.48 -8.12
C LYS A 63 11.68 0.31 -6.76
N CYS A 64 10.96 0.43 -5.67
CA CYS A 64 11.51 0.37 -4.31
C CYS A 64 11.28 -1.01 -3.69
N TRP A 65 11.91 -2.05 -4.26
CA TRP A 65 11.71 -3.43 -3.81
C TRP A 65 12.13 -3.58 -2.36
N GLN A 66 11.23 -4.09 -1.51
CA GLN A 66 11.45 -4.21 -0.07
C GLN A 66 11.95 -2.88 0.57
N VAL A 67 11.33 -1.74 0.18
CA VAL A 67 11.67 -0.35 0.52
C VAL A 67 13.02 0.17 0.02
N ASP A 68 13.81 -0.64 -0.66
CA ASP A 68 15.08 -0.21 -1.25
C ASP A 68 14.87 0.30 -2.68
N CYS A 69 14.85 1.62 -2.84
CA CYS A 69 14.66 2.26 -4.15
C CYS A 69 15.87 2.16 -5.09
N SER A 70 16.96 1.51 -4.69
CA SER A 70 18.10 1.24 -5.57
C SER A 70 17.97 -0.08 -6.35
N LEU A 71 17.07 -0.98 -5.93
CA LEU A 71 16.97 -2.32 -6.48
C LEU A 71 16.15 -2.39 -7.77
N GLY A 72 14.99 -1.72 -7.80
CA GLY A 72 14.10 -1.77 -8.95
C GLY A 72 14.45 -0.75 -10.04
N PRO A 73 14.15 -1.04 -11.32
CA PRO A 73 14.32 -0.09 -12.41
C PRO A 73 13.29 1.03 -12.34
N LYS A 74 13.65 2.23 -12.83
CA LYS A 74 12.75 3.40 -12.84
C LYS A 74 11.49 3.17 -13.68
N GLU A 75 11.54 2.26 -14.61
CA GLU A 75 10.44 1.87 -15.51
C GLU A 75 9.28 1.23 -14.75
N ASP A 76 9.52 0.67 -13.55
CA ASP A 76 8.48 0.04 -12.72
C ASP A 76 7.34 0.99 -12.39
N LYS A 77 7.64 2.27 -12.10
CA LYS A 77 6.64 3.31 -11.83
C LYS A 77 5.66 3.47 -12.99
N GLN A 78 6.20 3.62 -14.21
CA GLN A 78 5.38 3.74 -15.41
C GLN A 78 4.67 2.42 -15.75
N GLY A 79 5.37 1.30 -15.59
CA GLY A 79 4.81 -0.03 -15.82
C GLY A 79 3.63 -0.34 -14.90
N PHE A 80 3.71 0.05 -13.61
CA PHE A 80 2.61 -0.07 -12.67
C PHE A 80 1.43 0.83 -13.05
N THR A 81 1.70 2.08 -13.45
CA THR A 81 0.69 3.00 -13.99
C THR A 81 -0.03 2.41 -15.20
N ASP A 82 0.70 1.81 -16.13
CA ASP A 82 0.12 1.15 -17.29
C ASP A 82 -0.74 -0.05 -16.90
N LEU A 83 -0.29 -0.86 -15.93
CA LEU A 83 -1.03 -2.03 -15.44
C LEU A 83 -2.38 -1.62 -14.83
N ILE A 84 -2.39 -0.65 -13.91
CA ILE A 84 -3.64 -0.21 -13.25
C ILE A 84 -4.62 0.40 -14.26
N ARG A 85 -4.11 1.14 -15.24
CA ARG A 85 -4.94 1.66 -16.34
C ARG A 85 -5.55 0.54 -17.17
N GLU A 86 -4.76 -0.45 -17.57
CA GLU A 86 -5.22 -1.60 -18.39
C GLU A 86 -6.26 -2.43 -17.60
N LEU A 87 -6.03 -2.67 -16.30
CA LEU A 87 -7.00 -3.34 -15.41
C LEU A 87 -8.29 -2.54 -15.25
N HIS A 88 -8.19 -1.23 -15.03
CA HIS A 88 -9.36 -0.35 -14.91
C HIS A 88 -10.30 -0.50 -16.11
N PHE A 89 -9.77 -0.40 -17.32
CA PHE A 89 -10.58 -0.57 -18.52
C PHE A 89 -11.15 -1.98 -18.64
N ALA A 90 -10.36 -3.01 -18.34
CA ALA A 90 -10.85 -4.39 -18.41
C ALA A 90 -11.99 -4.65 -17.40
N PHE A 91 -11.95 -4.05 -16.22
CA PHE A 91 -12.95 -4.19 -15.16
C PHE A 91 -14.25 -3.39 -15.46
N LYS A 92 -14.15 -2.32 -16.23
CA LYS A 92 -15.32 -1.52 -16.62
C LYS A 92 -15.98 -2.01 -17.91
N THR A 93 -15.32 -2.87 -18.70
CA THR A 93 -15.84 -3.32 -20.01
C THR A 93 -15.99 -4.83 -20.07
N LYS A 94 -17.22 -5.34 -20.08
CA LYS A 94 -17.47 -6.78 -20.24
C LYS A 94 -17.19 -7.23 -21.68
N GLY A 95 -16.16 -8.09 -21.84
CA GLY A 95 -16.00 -8.89 -23.07
C GLY A 95 -15.50 -8.16 -24.32
N GLN A 96 -15.08 -6.92 -24.23
CA GLN A 96 -14.45 -6.24 -25.37
C GLN A 96 -12.93 -6.38 -25.29
N HIS A 97 -12.39 -7.26 -26.13
CA HIS A 97 -10.97 -7.29 -26.44
C HIS A 97 -10.48 -5.89 -26.81
N TYR A 98 -9.42 -5.45 -26.14
CA TYR A 98 -8.52 -4.34 -26.42
C TYR A 98 -8.86 -3.53 -27.71
N TYR A 99 -9.77 -2.58 -27.61
CA TYR A 99 -9.96 -1.57 -28.66
C TYR A 99 -9.20 -0.30 -28.30
N PRO A 100 -8.57 0.37 -29.26
CA PRO A 100 -7.98 1.67 -29.03
C PRO A 100 -9.03 2.66 -28.49
N LEU A 101 -8.67 3.43 -27.47
CA LEU A 101 -9.56 4.35 -26.70
C LEU A 101 -10.48 5.25 -27.57
N TYR A 102 -10.08 5.58 -28.79
CA TYR A 102 -10.85 6.42 -29.70
C TYR A 102 -12.03 5.72 -30.40
N LYS A 103 -12.24 4.42 -30.13
CA LYS A 103 -13.36 3.63 -30.70
C LYS A 103 -14.32 3.06 -29.65
N ILE A 104 -14.22 3.47 -28.39
CA ILE A 104 -15.10 2.96 -27.34
C ILE A 104 -16.41 3.74 -27.39
N ASP A 105 -17.47 3.08 -27.81
CA ASP A 105 -18.85 3.58 -27.65
C ASP A 105 -19.32 3.31 -26.22
N PHE A 106 -19.32 4.35 -25.39
CA PHE A 106 -19.69 4.28 -23.97
C PHE A 106 -21.18 4.02 -23.73
N THR A 107 -22.02 4.05 -24.76
CA THR A 107 -23.50 3.92 -24.62
C THR A 107 -23.97 2.49 -24.41
N HIS A 108 -23.15 1.48 -24.74
CA HIS A 108 -23.50 0.06 -24.67
C HIS A 108 -22.52 -0.80 -23.81
N LEU A 109 -21.79 -0.17 -22.88
CA LEU A 109 -20.85 -0.88 -22.01
C LEU A 109 -21.58 -1.68 -20.93
N ASN A 110 -21.46 -3.01 -20.97
CA ASN A 110 -21.80 -3.85 -19.83
C ASN A 110 -20.67 -3.74 -18.80
N PHE A 111 -20.89 -2.98 -17.73
CA PHE A 111 -19.94 -2.86 -16.64
C PHE A 111 -19.86 -4.16 -15.84
N LEU A 112 -18.65 -4.74 -15.71
CA LEU A 112 -18.42 -5.86 -14.79
C LEU A 112 -18.62 -5.44 -13.32
N GLY A 113 -18.44 -4.15 -13.03
CA GLY A 113 -18.58 -3.62 -11.67
C GLY A 113 -17.50 -4.12 -10.71
N LEU A 114 -16.37 -4.66 -11.25
CA LEU A 114 -15.24 -5.08 -10.46
C LEU A 114 -14.51 -3.87 -9.90
N LEU A 115 -14.13 -3.97 -8.62
CA LEU A 115 -13.32 -2.95 -7.94
C LEU A 115 -11.83 -3.20 -8.20
N LEU A 116 -11.07 -2.12 -8.32
CA LEU A 116 -9.62 -2.14 -8.40
C LEU A 116 -9.04 -1.27 -7.29
N THR A 117 -8.26 -1.87 -6.40
CA THR A 117 -7.61 -1.18 -5.29
C THR A 117 -6.13 -1.51 -5.24
N ALA A 118 -5.37 -0.73 -4.50
CA ALA A 118 -3.97 -1.05 -4.22
C ALA A 118 -3.60 -0.67 -2.80
N ALA A 119 -2.78 -1.50 -2.16
CA ALA A 119 -2.08 -1.17 -0.94
C ALA A 119 -0.77 -0.45 -1.29
N VAL A 120 -0.50 0.68 -0.63
CA VAL A 120 0.61 1.56 -0.97
C VAL A 120 1.43 1.97 0.25
N SER A 121 2.66 2.38 0.00
CA SER A 121 3.62 2.75 1.05
C SER A 121 3.17 4.00 1.84
N PRO A 122 3.40 4.03 3.15
CA PRO A 122 3.23 5.24 3.96
C PRO A 122 4.41 6.22 3.82
N SER A 123 5.53 5.79 3.26
CA SER A 123 6.76 6.58 3.14
C SER A 123 6.69 7.54 1.96
N ASN A 124 6.89 8.84 2.21
CA ASN A 124 6.98 9.85 1.16
C ASN A 124 8.08 9.53 0.15
N LYS A 125 9.27 9.09 0.61
CA LYS A 125 10.37 8.71 -0.28
C LYS A 125 9.98 7.58 -1.23
N VAL A 126 9.31 6.54 -0.73
CA VAL A 126 8.84 5.45 -1.57
C VAL A 126 7.73 5.93 -2.49
N THR A 127 6.83 6.78 -2.00
CA THR A 127 5.72 7.31 -2.82
C THR A 127 6.23 8.10 -4.01
N GLU A 128 7.18 9.00 -3.82
CA GLU A 128 7.80 9.79 -4.89
C GLU A 128 8.44 8.92 -5.98
N GLU A 129 9.13 7.88 -5.57
CA GLU A 129 9.87 7.01 -6.48
C GLU A 129 8.99 5.94 -7.15
N ALA A 130 7.99 5.41 -6.43
CA ALA A 130 7.19 4.25 -6.85
C ALA A 130 5.92 4.60 -7.61
N TYR A 131 5.26 5.72 -7.29
CA TYR A 131 3.90 5.95 -7.76
C TYR A 131 3.72 7.27 -8.52
N ASP A 132 2.86 7.23 -9.54
CA ASP A 132 2.19 8.40 -10.10
C ASP A 132 0.84 8.55 -9.37
N VAL A 133 0.79 9.44 -8.37
CA VAL A 133 -0.38 9.60 -7.50
C VAL A 133 -1.61 10.06 -8.28
N ALA A 134 -1.43 10.92 -9.29
CA ALA A 134 -2.53 11.35 -10.15
C ALA A 134 -3.12 10.18 -10.96
N ALA A 135 -2.27 9.25 -11.41
CA ALA A 135 -2.72 8.04 -12.08
C ALA A 135 -3.41 7.07 -11.12
N LEU A 136 -2.92 6.90 -9.88
CA LEU A 136 -3.62 6.12 -8.86
C LEU A 136 -5.01 6.69 -8.61
N ASP A 137 -5.13 8.00 -8.43
CA ASP A 137 -6.41 8.68 -8.24
C ASP A 137 -7.36 8.47 -9.42
N MET A 138 -6.83 8.49 -10.64
CA MET A 138 -7.64 8.33 -11.85
C MET A 138 -8.16 6.90 -12.05
N TRP A 139 -7.32 5.88 -11.81
CA TRP A 139 -7.60 4.52 -12.24
C TRP A 139 -8.02 3.56 -11.13
N LEU A 140 -7.71 3.83 -9.86
CA LEU A 140 -8.13 3.00 -8.74
C LEU A 140 -9.47 3.46 -8.16
N ASP A 141 -10.25 2.52 -7.64
CA ASP A 141 -11.46 2.83 -6.87
C ASP A 141 -11.09 3.32 -5.46
N TYR A 142 -10.10 2.69 -4.82
CA TYR A 142 -9.53 3.10 -3.53
C TYR A 142 -8.02 2.86 -3.49
N VAL A 143 -7.34 3.66 -2.68
CA VAL A 143 -5.91 3.59 -2.38
C VAL A 143 -5.76 3.34 -0.88
N SER A 144 -5.30 2.15 -0.52
CA SER A 144 -5.12 1.73 0.87
C SER A 144 -3.71 2.07 1.34
N VAL A 145 -3.56 3.18 2.07
CA VAL A 145 -2.27 3.59 2.61
C VAL A 145 -1.95 2.75 3.84
N MET A 146 -0.85 2.00 3.82
CA MET A 146 -0.39 1.12 4.89
C MET A 146 0.27 1.91 6.02
N ALA A 147 -0.51 2.76 6.72
CA ALA A 147 -0.04 3.67 7.75
C ALA A 147 0.35 2.94 9.05
N TYR A 148 1.27 2.00 8.92
CA TYR A 148 1.80 1.16 10.00
C TYR A 148 3.21 0.66 9.64
N ASP A 149 3.82 -0.11 10.55
CA ASP A 149 5.22 -0.56 10.44
C ASP A 149 6.21 0.61 10.29
N TYR A 150 5.88 1.76 10.91
CA TYR A 150 6.83 2.89 10.99
C TYR A 150 8.03 2.56 11.84
N HIS A 151 7.83 1.79 12.92
CA HIS A 151 8.86 1.28 13.80
C HIS A 151 8.69 -0.21 14.04
N GLY A 152 9.81 -0.92 14.16
CA GLY A 152 9.82 -2.36 14.40
C GLY A 152 11.21 -2.90 14.76
N GLN A 153 11.32 -4.22 14.73
CA GLN A 153 12.55 -4.94 15.13
C GLN A 153 13.81 -4.56 14.33
N TRP A 154 13.66 -3.88 13.22
CA TRP A 154 14.76 -3.35 12.40
C TRP A 154 15.36 -2.05 12.93
N ASP A 155 14.67 -1.40 13.89
CA ASP A 155 15.14 -0.18 14.52
C ASP A 155 16.03 -0.50 15.72
N LYS A 156 16.96 0.42 16.00
CA LYS A 156 17.83 0.36 17.19
C LYS A 156 17.19 0.94 18.45
N MET A 157 15.97 1.41 18.36
CA MET A 157 15.19 2.00 19.45
C MET A 157 13.75 1.51 19.37
N THR A 158 13.09 1.45 20.52
CA THR A 158 11.66 1.14 20.57
C THR A 158 10.83 2.26 19.97
N GLY A 159 9.74 1.92 19.29
CA GLY A 159 8.84 2.88 18.67
C GLY A 159 7.43 2.32 18.52
N HIS A 160 6.47 3.18 18.28
CA HIS A 160 5.11 2.77 17.98
C HIS A 160 4.99 2.24 16.55
N VAL A 161 4.28 1.13 16.37
CA VAL A 161 4.04 0.54 15.04
C VAL A 161 3.29 1.49 14.11
N ALA A 162 2.39 2.29 14.65
CA ALA A 162 1.59 3.28 13.91
C ALA A 162 1.34 4.51 14.78
N PRO A 163 2.34 5.37 15.00
CA PRO A 163 2.15 6.58 15.78
C PRO A 163 1.18 7.52 15.05
N MET A 164 0.21 8.05 15.78
CA MET A 164 -0.72 9.03 15.22
C MET A 164 -0.03 10.38 15.01
N TYR A 165 0.77 10.79 16.00
CA TYR A 165 1.52 12.05 15.99
C TYR A 165 2.98 11.80 16.26
N GLN A 166 3.84 12.71 15.79
CA GLN A 166 5.26 12.69 16.09
C GLN A 166 5.52 12.86 17.60
N HIS A 167 6.42 12.03 18.13
CA HIS A 167 6.97 12.26 19.47
C HIS A 167 8.16 13.24 19.37
N LYS A 168 8.37 14.06 20.42
CA LYS A 168 9.42 15.09 20.44
C LYS A 168 10.85 14.56 20.24
N ASP A 169 11.07 13.30 20.60
CA ASP A 169 12.38 12.64 20.51
C ASP A 169 12.47 11.73 19.25
N ASP A 170 11.47 11.74 18.36
CA ASP A 170 11.52 10.98 17.12
C ASP A 170 12.56 11.59 16.18
N THR A 171 13.50 10.75 15.73
CA THR A 171 14.53 11.16 14.78
C THR A 171 14.00 11.32 13.36
N ASN A 172 12.88 10.65 13.05
CA ASN A 172 12.23 10.74 11.76
C ASN A 172 10.84 11.38 11.89
N GLN A 173 10.75 12.63 11.49
CA GLN A 173 9.52 13.42 11.55
C GLN A 173 8.42 12.93 10.61
N TYR A 174 8.73 12.04 9.67
CA TYR A 174 7.78 11.53 8.67
C TYR A 174 7.08 10.23 9.12
N PHE A 175 7.53 9.63 10.21
CA PHE A 175 7.03 8.34 10.67
C PHE A 175 5.82 8.49 11.60
N ASN A 176 4.76 9.14 11.11
CA ASN A 176 3.48 9.25 11.81
C ASN A 176 2.32 9.46 10.83
N THR A 177 1.09 9.28 11.31
CA THR A 177 -0.09 9.17 10.48
C THR A 177 -0.74 10.51 10.14
N VAL A 178 -0.81 11.44 11.11
CA VAL A 178 -1.59 12.68 11.01
C VAL A 178 -0.78 13.88 11.49
N LYS A 179 -1.00 15.03 10.85
CA LYS A 179 -0.41 16.32 11.25
C LYS A 179 -0.95 16.78 12.59
N CYS A 180 -0.04 17.28 13.43
CA CYS A 180 -0.41 17.97 14.65
C CYS A 180 -0.88 19.41 14.31
N ASN A 181 -2.15 19.71 14.51
CA ASN A 181 -2.65 21.08 14.35
C ASN A 181 -2.25 21.93 15.56
N GLN A 182 -1.59 23.05 15.31
CA GLN A 182 -1.09 23.98 16.34
C GLN A 182 -2.18 24.53 17.30
N GLU A 183 -3.44 24.47 16.91
CA GLU A 183 -4.54 25.04 17.70
C GLU A 183 -4.89 24.26 18.97
N ASN A 184 -4.47 23.00 19.09
CA ASN A 184 -4.90 22.12 20.19
C ASN A 184 -3.79 21.40 20.97
N HIS A 185 -2.50 21.62 20.67
CA HIS A 185 -1.43 20.94 21.40
C HIS A 185 -0.20 21.81 21.70
N LEU A 186 0.06 22.00 22.99
CA LEU A 186 1.23 22.69 23.56
C LEU A 186 2.60 22.05 23.18
N LEU A 187 2.62 20.93 22.46
CA LEU A 187 3.82 20.13 22.20
C LEU A 187 4.24 20.06 20.70
N CYS A 188 3.47 20.68 19.82
CA CYS A 188 3.74 20.63 18.38
C CYS A 188 4.47 21.89 17.92
N ASN A 189 5.77 21.94 18.10
CA ASN A 189 6.62 23.09 17.75
C ASN A 189 7.31 22.98 16.38
N VAL A 190 6.78 22.19 15.44
CA VAL A 190 7.47 21.97 14.18
C VAL A 190 6.57 22.26 12.98
N ASP A 191 7.09 23.11 12.11
CA ASP A 191 6.53 23.43 10.80
C ASP A 191 6.78 22.25 9.84
N VAL A 192 6.13 21.10 10.07
CA VAL A 192 6.42 19.85 9.37
C VAL A 192 5.37 19.54 8.34
N LYS A 193 5.77 19.56 7.10
CA LYS A 193 4.91 19.42 5.91
C LYS A 193 4.65 17.97 5.46
N ASN A 194 4.93 16.93 6.23
CA ASN A 194 4.95 15.58 5.67
C ASN A 194 4.48 14.50 6.64
N PHE A 195 3.20 14.50 6.96
CA PHE A 195 2.56 13.35 7.58
C PHE A 195 1.94 12.49 6.48
N THR A 196 1.89 11.20 6.66
CA THR A 196 1.49 10.26 5.60
C THR A 196 0.18 10.63 4.91
N VAL A 197 -0.87 10.93 5.67
CA VAL A 197 -2.18 11.32 5.08
C VAL A 197 -2.08 12.64 4.33
N ASP A 198 -1.54 13.69 4.99
CA ASP A 198 -1.40 15.02 4.37
C ASP A 198 -0.51 14.97 3.13
N TYR A 199 0.55 14.13 3.17
CA TYR A 199 1.42 13.93 2.02
C TYR A 199 0.66 13.35 0.82
N TRP A 200 -0.06 12.23 1.00
CA TRP A 200 -0.85 11.63 -0.06
C TRP A 200 -1.91 12.57 -0.65
N LEU A 201 -2.58 13.36 0.21
CA LEU A 201 -3.54 14.38 -0.22
C LEU A 201 -2.87 15.53 -0.98
N SER A 202 -1.68 15.97 -0.54
CA SER A 202 -0.93 17.05 -1.20
C SER A 202 -0.39 16.64 -2.58
N GLU A 203 -0.12 15.34 -2.78
CA GLU A 203 0.25 14.76 -4.08
C GLU A 203 -0.94 14.60 -5.03
N GLY A 204 -2.16 14.92 -4.57
CA GLY A 204 -3.36 14.97 -5.40
C GLY A 204 -4.31 13.78 -5.29
N LEU A 205 -4.10 12.88 -4.32
CA LEU A 205 -5.07 11.82 -4.04
C LEU A 205 -6.33 12.44 -3.41
N ARG A 206 -7.51 12.14 -3.96
CA ARG A 206 -8.78 12.61 -3.38
C ARG A 206 -9.08 11.92 -2.06
N PRO A 207 -9.57 12.67 -1.05
CA PRO A 207 -9.85 12.12 0.29
C PRO A 207 -10.82 10.93 0.28
N GLU A 208 -11.82 10.95 -0.60
CA GLU A 208 -12.81 9.87 -0.73
C GLU A 208 -12.25 8.57 -1.28
N LYS A 209 -11.05 8.58 -1.85
CA LYS A 209 -10.34 7.39 -2.33
C LYS A 209 -9.29 6.86 -1.36
N LEU A 210 -8.88 7.68 -0.40
CA LEU A 210 -7.89 7.30 0.59
C LEU A 210 -8.52 6.40 1.67
N VAL A 211 -7.98 5.21 1.82
CA VAL A 211 -8.30 4.29 2.91
C VAL A 211 -7.09 4.18 3.83
N LEU A 212 -7.28 4.53 5.09
CA LEU A 212 -6.21 4.47 6.09
C LEU A 212 -6.10 3.07 6.68
N GLY A 213 -4.95 2.43 6.50
CA GLY A 213 -4.63 1.15 7.12
C GLY A 213 -4.31 1.34 8.60
N MET A 214 -4.94 0.52 9.45
CA MET A 214 -4.70 0.51 10.89
C MET A 214 -4.22 -0.86 11.34
N PRO A 215 -3.09 -0.98 12.06
CA PRO A 215 -2.58 -2.27 12.50
C PRO A 215 -3.42 -2.82 13.65
N MET A 216 -3.78 -4.10 13.56
CA MET A 216 -4.36 -4.87 14.65
C MET A 216 -3.31 -5.76 15.31
N TYR A 217 -2.06 -5.26 15.37
CA TYR A 217 -0.88 -5.94 15.93
C TYR A 217 0.09 -4.91 16.52
N GLY A 218 1.08 -5.40 17.28
CA GLY A 218 2.19 -4.59 17.81
C GLY A 218 3.53 -5.16 17.37
N GLN A 219 4.57 -4.35 17.49
CA GLN A 219 5.95 -4.77 17.34
C GLN A 219 6.57 -5.04 18.72
N SER A 220 7.47 -6.02 18.80
CA SER A 220 8.18 -6.36 20.03
C SER A 220 9.67 -6.10 19.86
N PHE A 221 10.30 -5.68 20.96
CA PHE A 221 11.72 -5.32 20.98
C PHE A 221 12.44 -6.05 22.12
N THR A 222 13.69 -6.41 21.90
CA THR A 222 14.62 -6.81 22.95
C THR A 222 15.41 -5.59 23.36
N LEU A 223 15.24 -5.16 24.62
CA LEU A 223 15.91 -3.96 25.14
C LEU A 223 17.39 -4.23 25.41
N ASP A 224 18.23 -3.21 25.21
CA ASP A 224 19.64 -3.23 25.60
C ASP A 224 19.79 -3.20 27.14
N SER A 225 18.89 -2.47 27.82
CA SER A 225 18.86 -2.38 29.28
C SER A 225 17.45 -2.67 29.81
N ALA A 226 17.33 -3.53 30.82
CA ALA A 226 16.04 -3.82 31.47
C ALA A 226 15.46 -2.62 32.25
N THR A 227 16.28 -1.66 32.60
CA THR A 227 15.87 -0.46 33.36
C THR A 227 15.42 0.69 32.47
N GLU A 228 15.79 0.67 31.16
CA GLU A 228 15.40 1.65 30.17
C GLU A 228 14.39 1.00 29.21
N ASN A 229 13.10 1.15 29.51
CA ASN A 229 12.01 0.40 28.83
C ASN A 229 10.88 1.26 28.25
N GLY A 230 11.14 2.56 28.15
CA GLY A 230 10.17 3.50 27.57
C GLY A 230 10.19 3.56 26.03
N LEU A 231 9.48 4.52 25.49
CA LEU A 231 9.57 4.91 24.10
C LEU A 231 10.96 5.47 23.80
N ASN A 232 11.52 5.13 22.64
CA ASN A 232 12.89 5.45 22.22
C ASN A 232 13.98 4.82 23.11
N ALA A 233 13.66 3.78 23.89
CA ALA A 233 14.67 3.00 24.60
C ALA A 233 15.54 2.21 23.61
N ALA A 234 16.84 2.06 23.93
CA ALA A 234 17.77 1.31 23.09
C ALA A 234 17.33 -0.16 22.92
N SER A 235 17.35 -0.64 21.69
CA SER A 235 16.95 -1.98 21.31
C SER A 235 18.05 -2.69 20.53
N ILE A 236 18.24 -3.97 20.83
CA ILE A 236 19.18 -4.86 20.16
C ILE A 236 18.52 -5.80 19.14
N GLY A 237 17.21 -5.68 18.93
CA GLY A 237 16.47 -6.46 17.95
C GLY A 237 15.04 -6.78 18.34
N GLY A 238 14.43 -7.70 17.61
CA GLY A 238 13.06 -8.16 17.89
C GLY A 238 12.94 -8.96 19.16
N GLY A 239 11.78 -8.91 19.81
CA GLY A 239 11.46 -9.76 20.95
C GLY A 239 11.30 -11.23 20.54
N THR A 240 11.53 -12.14 21.50
CA THR A 240 11.26 -13.57 21.29
C THR A 240 9.77 -13.85 21.28
N ALA A 241 9.35 -14.88 20.53
CA ALA A 241 7.95 -15.31 20.52
C ALA A 241 7.51 -15.75 21.91
N GLY A 242 6.47 -15.11 22.43
CA GLY A 242 5.80 -15.55 23.66
C GLY A 242 4.66 -16.52 23.40
N GLN A 243 4.02 -16.99 24.46
CA GLN A 243 2.89 -17.93 24.38
C GLN A 243 1.71 -17.36 23.56
N PHE A 244 1.56 -16.04 23.51
CA PHE A 244 0.48 -15.32 22.80
C PHE A 244 0.96 -14.46 21.65
N THR A 245 2.27 -14.45 21.38
CA THR A 245 2.87 -13.68 20.29
C THR A 245 3.52 -14.63 19.31
N ARG A 246 3.12 -14.56 18.04
CA ARG A 246 3.93 -15.16 16.97
C ARG A 246 5.00 -14.15 16.60
N ALA A 247 6.26 -14.41 16.94
CA ALA A 247 7.35 -13.72 16.28
C ALA A 247 7.19 -13.99 14.79
N LYS A 248 6.96 -12.95 13.97
CA LYS A 248 7.21 -13.08 12.55
C LYS A 248 8.70 -13.24 12.40
N VAL A 249 9.17 -14.47 12.29
CA VAL A 249 10.49 -14.76 11.76
C VAL A 249 10.38 -14.40 10.30
N ARG A 250 10.84 -13.22 9.94
CA ARG A 250 11.18 -12.91 8.55
C ARG A 250 12.47 -13.67 8.29
N SER A 251 12.37 -14.80 7.60
CA SER A 251 13.52 -15.51 7.00
C SER A 251 14.00 -14.77 5.79
#